data_6fcfb54cc0ac8e193d738d301058ae0c
#
_entry.id   6fcfb54cc0ac8e193d738d301058ae0c
#
_cell.length_a   1.000
_cell.length_b   1.000
_cell.length_c   1.000
_cell.angle_alpha   90.00
_cell.angle_beta   90.00
_cell.angle_gamma   90.00
#
_symmetry.space_group_name_H-M   'P 1'
#
loop_
_entity.id
_entity.type
_entity.pdbx_description
1 polymer ?
#
loop_
_entity_poly.entity_id
_entity_poly.type
_entity_poly.pdbx_seq_one_letter_code
_entity_poly.pdbx_strand_id
1 'polypeptide(L)'
;MSVIQELDALQQQDSAIRDLARKVRDLPLRRRQETDRVDGVETRLQEARNGVAAGEKNILSIEDDIATHKAIVERYERQRQSLRSAEEYKAMGQQIDRENRALKEDEARLENARAMVSEAKESVAAAEAALADEKAFIADRVREIDLELAKTQRALLEAQEARAAVVAPLDVPEKRKFLSYYERLGRKYWPVVMHLEAGDTCCPGCHMTLPPSKLQEAQRNSLLEDDPSKMKTVACDYCGRLVFKKKS
;
A
#
# COMPACT_ATOMS: atom_id res chain seq x y z
N MET A 1 32.85 -24.56 21.02
CA MET A 1 31.38 -24.46 21.10
C MET A 1 30.78 -25.82 20.73
N SER A 2 29.72 -26.24 21.40
CA SER A 2 29.03 -27.48 21.02
C SER A 2 28.27 -27.36 19.71
N VAL A 3 27.99 -28.48 19.02
CA VAL A 3 27.19 -28.50 17.78
C VAL A 3 25.81 -27.83 17.96
N ILE A 4 25.22 -28.00 19.14
CA ILE A 4 23.92 -27.42 19.47
C ILE A 4 24.03 -25.89 19.51
N GLN A 5 25.05 -25.35 20.21
CA GLN A 5 25.29 -23.90 20.27
C GLN A 5 25.61 -23.29 18.90
N GLU A 6 26.34 -24.02 18.05
CA GLU A 6 26.64 -23.57 16.68
C GLU A 6 25.39 -23.57 15.78
N LEU A 7 24.53 -24.56 15.93
CA LEU A 7 23.23 -24.61 15.23
C LEU A 7 22.27 -23.52 15.72
N ASP A 8 22.29 -23.21 17.01
CA ASP A 8 21.51 -22.11 17.57
C ASP A 8 22.00 -20.75 17.05
N ALA A 9 23.31 -20.55 17.01
CA ALA A 9 23.92 -19.36 16.45
C ALA A 9 23.57 -19.20 14.95
N LEU A 10 23.60 -20.31 14.19
CA LEU A 10 23.17 -20.32 12.79
C LEU A 10 21.69 -19.98 12.65
N GLN A 11 20.83 -20.54 13.50
CA GLN A 11 19.40 -20.24 13.49
C GLN A 11 19.08 -18.79 13.85
N GLN A 12 19.82 -18.20 14.80
CA GLN A 12 19.68 -16.78 15.14
C GLN A 12 20.09 -15.89 13.97
N GLN A 13 21.22 -16.21 13.31
CA GLN A 13 21.67 -15.48 12.13
C GLN A 13 20.70 -15.58 10.97
N ASP A 14 20.19 -16.80 10.70
CA ASP A 14 19.19 -17.02 9.65
C ASP A 14 17.83 -16.37 9.96
N SER A 15 17.45 -16.24 11.24
CA SER A 15 16.29 -15.47 11.68
C SER A 15 16.44 -13.99 11.32
N ALA A 16 17.59 -13.41 11.67
CA ALA A 16 17.90 -12.01 11.37
C ALA A 16 17.87 -11.75 9.85
N ILE A 17 18.47 -12.64 9.05
CA ILE A 17 18.44 -12.56 7.58
C ILE A 17 17.00 -12.61 7.06
N ARG A 18 16.16 -13.50 7.58
CA ARG A 18 14.75 -13.64 7.17
C ARG A 18 13.94 -12.38 7.50
N ASP A 19 14.15 -11.81 8.68
CA ASP A 19 13.45 -10.60 9.10
C ASP A 19 13.88 -9.38 8.27
N LEU A 20 15.17 -9.24 7.98
CA LEU A 20 15.70 -8.21 7.09
C LEU A 20 15.17 -8.39 5.66
N ALA A 21 15.19 -9.62 5.13
CA ALA A 21 14.67 -9.92 3.79
C ALA A 21 13.16 -9.63 3.69
N ARG A 22 12.39 -9.87 4.76
CA ARG A 22 10.98 -9.50 4.83
C ARG A 22 10.81 -7.98 4.74
N LYS A 23 11.56 -7.21 5.55
CA LYS A 23 11.53 -5.75 5.52
C LYS A 23 11.88 -5.18 4.14
N VAL A 24 12.93 -5.71 3.49
CA VAL A 24 13.33 -5.30 2.13
C VAL A 24 12.22 -5.53 1.12
N ARG A 25 11.42 -6.57 1.28
CA ARG A 25 10.26 -6.86 0.41
C ARG A 25 9.04 -5.99 0.75
N ASP A 26 8.80 -5.70 2.02
CA ASP A 26 7.58 -5.03 2.47
C ASP A 26 7.68 -3.48 2.34
N LEU A 27 8.88 -2.90 2.48
CA LEU A 27 9.11 -1.46 2.35
C LEU A 27 8.71 -0.88 0.97
N PRO A 28 9.03 -1.50 -0.18
CA PRO A 28 8.56 -1.02 -1.48
C PRO A 28 7.04 -1.04 -1.63
N LEU A 29 6.35 -1.99 -1.00
CA LEU A 29 4.88 -2.04 -0.99
C LEU A 29 4.30 -0.87 -0.19
N ARG A 30 4.88 -0.55 0.97
CA ARG A 30 4.51 0.63 1.76
C ARG A 30 4.74 1.93 0.98
N ARG A 31 5.90 2.05 0.32
CA ARG A 31 6.21 3.19 -0.53
C ARG A 31 5.14 3.40 -1.60
N ARG A 32 4.74 2.33 -2.28
CA ARG A 32 3.70 2.37 -3.30
C ARG A 32 2.35 2.79 -2.72
N GLN A 33 1.96 2.27 -1.56
CA GLN A 33 0.72 2.66 -0.89
C GLN A 33 0.66 4.16 -0.58
N GLU A 34 1.79 4.76 -0.18
CA GLU A 34 1.86 6.21 0.05
C GLU A 34 1.72 7.01 -1.26
N THR A 35 2.37 6.59 -2.35
CA THR A 35 2.25 7.27 -3.66
C THR A 35 0.87 7.12 -4.28
N ASP A 36 0.23 5.96 -4.18
CA ASP A 36 -1.11 5.70 -4.72
C ASP A 36 -2.19 6.61 -4.07
N ARG A 37 -1.95 7.10 -2.85
CA ARG A 37 -2.84 8.07 -2.18
C ARG A 37 -2.88 9.40 -2.92
N VAL A 38 -1.73 9.90 -3.39
CA VAL A 38 -1.63 11.14 -4.16
C VAL A 38 -2.37 11.00 -5.48
N ASP A 39 -2.15 9.92 -6.20
CA ASP A 39 -2.76 9.68 -7.51
C ASP A 39 -4.30 9.71 -7.45
N GLY A 40 -4.86 9.16 -6.37
CA GLY A 40 -6.31 9.20 -6.16
C GLY A 40 -6.87 10.60 -5.88
N VAL A 41 -6.09 11.48 -5.22
CA VAL A 41 -6.49 12.87 -4.99
C VAL A 41 -6.34 13.70 -6.27
N GLU A 42 -5.26 13.49 -7.04
CA GLU A 42 -5.04 14.17 -8.32
C GLU A 42 -6.14 13.86 -9.34
N THR A 43 -6.58 12.60 -9.41
CA THR A 43 -7.68 12.20 -10.29
C THR A 43 -8.96 12.96 -9.96
N ARG A 44 -9.34 13.02 -8.67
CA ARG A 44 -10.54 13.76 -8.22
C ARG A 44 -10.42 15.26 -8.49
N LEU A 45 -9.24 15.84 -8.28
CA LEU A 45 -9.00 17.24 -8.58
C LEU A 45 -9.15 17.52 -10.08
N GLN A 46 -8.64 16.63 -10.93
CA GLN A 46 -8.80 16.77 -12.38
C GLN A 46 -10.28 16.65 -12.81
N GLU A 47 -11.05 15.77 -12.21
CA GLU A 47 -12.50 15.66 -12.43
C GLU A 47 -13.23 16.95 -12.02
N ALA A 48 -12.87 17.53 -10.87
CA ALA A 48 -13.43 18.80 -10.41
C ALA A 48 -13.11 19.97 -11.38
N ARG A 49 -11.87 20.05 -11.86
CA ARG A 49 -11.46 21.04 -12.89
C ARG A 49 -12.23 20.87 -14.19
N ASN A 50 -12.46 19.64 -14.62
CA ASN A 50 -13.26 19.35 -15.81
C ASN A 50 -14.72 19.78 -15.59
N GLY A 51 -15.26 19.62 -14.38
CA GLY A 51 -16.57 20.12 -14.00
C GLY A 51 -16.68 21.65 -14.09
N VAL A 52 -15.67 22.36 -13.58
CA VAL A 52 -15.60 23.84 -13.71
C VAL A 52 -15.58 24.26 -15.19
N ALA A 53 -14.74 23.63 -16.01
CA ALA A 53 -14.67 23.93 -17.43
C ALA A 53 -15.98 23.68 -18.19
N ALA A 54 -16.69 22.61 -17.82
CA ALA A 54 -18.03 22.33 -18.34
C ALA A 54 -19.07 23.39 -17.91
N GLY A 55 -19.00 23.84 -16.65
CA GLY A 55 -19.82 24.92 -16.14
C GLY A 55 -19.58 26.26 -16.86
N GLU A 56 -18.32 26.60 -17.12
CA GLU A 56 -17.96 27.80 -17.90
C GLU A 56 -18.48 27.74 -19.33
N LYS A 57 -18.40 26.58 -19.97
CA LYS A 57 -19.01 26.37 -21.28
C LYS A 57 -20.53 26.53 -21.24
N ASN A 58 -21.20 26.06 -20.22
CA ASN A 58 -22.64 26.24 -20.06
C ASN A 58 -23.00 27.72 -19.87
N ILE A 59 -22.19 28.51 -19.13
CA ILE A 59 -22.36 29.94 -18.98
C ILE A 59 -22.31 30.64 -20.35
N LEU A 60 -21.30 30.33 -21.18
CA LEU A 60 -21.19 30.90 -22.52
C LEU A 60 -22.39 30.58 -23.41
N SER A 61 -22.92 29.36 -23.31
CA SER A 61 -24.13 28.96 -24.04
C SER A 61 -25.34 29.77 -23.61
N ILE A 62 -25.56 29.97 -22.29
CA ILE A 62 -26.67 30.75 -21.77
C ILE A 62 -26.51 32.25 -22.19
N GLU A 63 -25.29 32.79 -22.19
CA GLU A 63 -25.01 34.17 -22.66
C GLU A 63 -25.36 34.34 -24.13
N ASP A 64 -25.12 33.33 -24.97
CA ASP A 64 -25.49 33.33 -26.40
C ASP A 64 -27.00 33.27 -26.60
N ASP A 65 -27.70 32.41 -25.79
CA ASP A 65 -29.17 32.37 -25.79
C ASP A 65 -29.76 33.74 -25.40
N ILE A 66 -29.26 34.38 -24.36
CA ILE A 66 -29.65 35.70 -23.91
C ILE A 66 -29.42 36.74 -25.01
N ALA A 67 -28.28 36.72 -25.69
CA ALA A 67 -27.98 37.64 -26.80
C ALA A 67 -28.96 37.44 -27.97
N THR A 68 -29.31 36.19 -28.26
CA THR A 68 -30.27 35.81 -29.29
C THR A 68 -31.69 36.33 -28.95
N HIS A 69 -32.16 36.11 -27.74
CA HIS A 69 -33.48 36.60 -27.30
C HIS A 69 -33.55 38.14 -27.33
N LYS A 70 -32.50 38.83 -26.90
CA LYS A 70 -32.41 40.31 -26.99
C LYS A 70 -32.50 40.80 -28.43
N ALA A 71 -31.78 40.16 -29.34
CA ALA A 71 -31.83 40.54 -30.77
C ALA A 71 -33.22 40.29 -31.40
N ILE A 72 -33.91 39.21 -30.98
CA ILE A 72 -35.27 38.92 -31.41
C ILE A 72 -36.25 39.96 -30.88
N VAL A 73 -36.17 40.33 -29.59
CA VAL A 73 -37.02 41.37 -29.00
C VAL A 73 -36.84 42.70 -29.75
N GLU A 74 -35.59 43.18 -29.98
CA GLU A 74 -35.31 44.40 -30.72
C GLU A 74 -35.87 44.36 -32.16
N ARG A 75 -35.78 43.22 -32.83
CA ARG A 75 -36.35 43.04 -34.16
C ARG A 75 -37.88 43.15 -34.14
N TYR A 76 -38.54 42.48 -33.19
CA TYR A 76 -39.99 42.55 -33.07
C TYR A 76 -40.49 43.93 -32.66
N GLU A 77 -39.80 44.66 -31.81
CA GLU A 77 -40.11 46.02 -31.46
C GLU A 77 -40.07 46.97 -32.66
N ARG A 78 -39.00 46.85 -33.48
CA ARG A 78 -38.91 47.60 -34.75
C ARG A 78 -40.03 47.23 -35.71
N GLN A 79 -40.37 45.99 -35.88
CA GLN A 79 -41.47 45.55 -36.73
C GLN A 79 -42.83 46.03 -36.21
N ARG A 80 -43.07 46.00 -34.89
CA ARG A 80 -44.32 46.47 -34.27
C ARG A 80 -44.60 47.92 -34.55
N GLN A 81 -43.58 48.78 -34.66
CA GLN A 81 -43.74 50.20 -34.98
C GLN A 81 -44.27 50.44 -36.40
N SER A 82 -44.10 49.50 -37.32
CA SER A 82 -44.56 49.63 -38.73
C SER A 82 -45.95 49.02 -38.98
N LEU A 83 -46.52 48.34 -38.00
CA LEU A 83 -47.85 47.67 -38.15
C LEU A 83 -48.99 48.67 -38.07
N ARG A 84 -50.02 48.44 -38.93
CA ARG A 84 -51.21 49.28 -39.01
C ARG A 84 -52.46 48.59 -38.48
N SER A 85 -52.47 47.26 -38.42
CA SER A 85 -53.59 46.46 -37.88
C SER A 85 -53.46 46.35 -36.37
N ALA A 86 -54.57 46.60 -35.65
CA ALA A 86 -54.62 46.42 -34.19
C ALA A 86 -54.45 44.96 -33.75
N GLU A 87 -54.86 44.01 -34.57
CA GLU A 87 -54.72 42.56 -34.30
C GLU A 87 -53.25 42.12 -34.43
N GLU A 88 -52.60 42.52 -35.51
CA GLU A 88 -51.17 42.24 -35.71
C GLU A 88 -50.31 42.91 -34.62
N TYR A 89 -50.62 44.12 -34.23
CA TYR A 89 -49.93 44.84 -33.15
C TYR A 89 -50.04 44.08 -31.81
N LYS A 90 -51.23 43.56 -31.49
CA LYS A 90 -51.46 42.73 -30.28
C LYS A 90 -50.73 41.39 -30.35
N ALA A 91 -50.78 40.70 -31.50
CA ALA A 91 -50.06 39.44 -31.69
C ALA A 91 -48.52 39.64 -31.55
N MET A 92 -47.95 40.69 -32.11
CA MET A 92 -46.55 41.02 -31.96
C MET A 92 -46.19 41.33 -30.49
N GLY A 93 -47.05 42.05 -29.77
CA GLY A 93 -46.87 42.27 -28.31
C GLY A 93 -46.79 40.98 -27.52
N GLN A 94 -47.68 40.00 -27.84
CA GLN A 94 -47.62 38.68 -27.18
C GLN A 94 -46.31 37.90 -27.47
N GLN A 95 -45.75 38.05 -28.67
CA GLN A 95 -44.44 37.44 -29.00
C GLN A 95 -43.30 38.13 -28.22
N ILE A 96 -43.27 39.46 -28.15
CA ILE A 96 -42.31 40.21 -27.35
C ILE A 96 -42.39 39.79 -25.87
N ASP A 97 -43.61 39.61 -25.33
CA ASP A 97 -43.81 39.19 -23.94
C ASP A 97 -43.30 37.73 -23.67
N ARG A 98 -43.37 36.87 -24.69
CA ARG A 98 -42.79 35.51 -24.58
C ARG A 98 -41.29 35.53 -24.56
N GLU A 99 -40.68 36.25 -25.49
CA GLU A 99 -39.20 36.40 -25.55
C GLU A 99 -38.67 37.06 -24.28
N ASN A 100 -39.32 38.09 -23.75
CA ASN A 100 -38.94 38.73 -22.51
C ASN A 100 -39.06 37.82 -21.28
N ARG A 101 -40.00 36.87 -21.29
CA ARG A 101 -40.07 35.84 -20.24
C ARG A 101 -38.91 34.86 -20.35
N ALA A 102 -38.64 34.36 -21.56
CA ALA A 102 -37.49 33.47 -21.79
C ALA A 102 -36.18 34.17 -21.40
N LEU A 103 -36.01 35.44 -21.76
CA LEU A 103 -34.87 36.26 -21.38
C LEU A 103 -34.67 36.30 -19.85
N LYS A 104 -35.74 36.58 -19.09
CA LYS A 104 -35.68 36.62 -17.62
C LYS A 104 -35.35 35.24 -17.02
N GLU A 105 -35.84 34.16 -17.59
CA GLU A 105 -35.56 32.79 -17.17
C GLU A 105 -34.04 32.48 -17.40
N ASP A 106 -33.51 32.85 -18.57
CA ASP A 106 -32.11 32.62 -18.89
C ASP A 106 -31.16 33.54 -18.09
N GLU A 107 -31.55 34.78 -17.79
CA GLU A 107 -30.82 35.65 -16.87
C GLU A 107 -30.73 35.07 -15.47
N ALA A 108 -31.82 34.47 -14.95
CA ALA A 108 -31.82 33.79 -13.66
C ALA A 108 -30.98 32.50 -13.71
N ARG A 109 -31.04 31.72 -14.81
CA ARG A 109 -30.17 30.57 -15.04
C ARG A 109 -28.70 30.93 -15.08
N LEU A 110 -28.36 32.05 -15.73
CA LEU A 110 -27.00 32.56 -15.81
C LEU A 110 -26.45 32.93 -14.44
N GLU A 111 -27.26 33.62 -13.62
CA GLU A 111 -26.83 34.01 -12.27
C GLU A 111 -26.56 32.75 -11.42
N ASN A 112 -27.47 31.77 -11.44
CA ASN A 112 -27.29 30.49 -10.74
C ASN A 112 -26.04 29.73 -11.25
N ALA A 113 -25.84 29.63 -12.58
CA ALA A 113 -24.70 28.97 -13.16
C ALA A 113 -23.36 29.64 -12.76
N ARG A 114 -23.33 30.96 -12.73
CA ARG A 114 -22.15 31.71 -12.27
C ARG A 114 -21.85 31.49 -10.80
N ALA A 115 -22.86 31.48 -9.95
CA ALA A 115 -22.71 31.19 -8.53
C ALA A 115 -22.13 29.76 -8.31
N MET A 116 -22.68 28.77 -8.98
CA MET A 116 -22.19 27.38 -8.90
C MET A 116 -20.75 27.25 -9.39
N VAL A 117 -20.39 27.89 -10.49
CA VAL A 117 -19.01 27.85 -11.02
C VAL A 117 -18.03 28.57 -10.07
N SER A 118 -18.46 29.68 -9.44
CA SER A 118 -17.65 30.38 -8.44
C SER A 118 -17.35 29.49 -7.25
N GLU A 119 -18.37 28.86 -6.66
CA GLU A 119 -18.22 27.92 -5.54
C GLU A 119 -17.34 26.72 -5.92
N ALA A 120 -17.54 26.15 -7.11
CA ALA A 120 -16.72 25.06 -7.62
C ALA A 120 -15.24 25.47 -7.78
N LYS A 121 -14.96 26.69 -8.28
CA LYS A 121 -13.59 27.23 -8.37
C LYS A 121 -12.92 27.40 -7.00
N GLU A 122 -13.65 27.91 -6.02
CA GLU A 122 -13.14 28.03 -4.65
C GLU A 122 -12.82 26.65 -4.05
N SER A 123 -13.70 25.69 -4.27
CA SER A 123 -13.48 24.30 -3.84
C SER A 123 -12.25 23.67 -4.54
N VAL A 124 -12.06 23.89 -5.83
CA VAL A 124 -10.87 23.44 -6.58
C VAL A 124 -9.61 24.08 -6.01
N ALA A 125 -9.61 25.40 -5.76
CA ALA A 125 -8.45 26.11 -5.21
C ALA A 125 -8.07 25.59 -3.81
N ALA A 126 -9.06 25.34 -2.95
CA ALA A 126 -8.84 24.72 -1.64
C ALA A 126 -8.27 23.29 -1.74
N ALA A 127 -8.78 22.49 -2.68
CA ALA A 127 -8.29 21.13 -2.93
C ALA A 127 -6.86 21.12 -3.50
N GLU A 128 -6.50 22.12 -4.33
CA GLU A 128 -5.13 22.30 -4.85
C GLU A 128 -4.13 22.61 -3.74
N ALA A 129 -4.50 23.49 -2.82
CA ALA A 129 -3.66 23.81 -1.67
C ALA A 129 -3.46 22.57 -0.77
N ALA A 130 -4.55 21.88 -0.44
CA ALA A 130 -4.49 20.65 0.36
C ALA A 130 -3.65 19.54 -0.33
N LEU A 131 -3.75 19.42 -1.66
CA LEU A 131 -2.93 18.48 -2.43
C LEU A 131 -1.44 18.84 -2.37
N ALA A 132 -1.09 20.12 -2.42
CA ALA A 132 0.30 20.55 -2.33
C ALA A 132 0.91 20.16 -0.97
N ASP A 133 0.19 20.40 0.11
CA ASP A 133 0.61 20.02 1.48
C ASP A 133 0.74 18.49 1.63
N GLU A 134 -0.22 17.72 1.13
CA GLU A 134 -0.19 16.26 1.17
C GLU A 134 0.97 15.70 0.34
N LYS A 135 1.25 16.27 -0.83
CA LYS A 135 2.43 15.89 -1.66
C LYS A 135 3.74 16.12 -0.92
N ALA A 136 3.89 17.24 -0.24
CA ALA A 136 5.08 17.54 0.55
C ALA A 136 5.25 16.52 1.69
N PHE A 137 4.18 16.23 2.43
CA PHE A 137 4.17 15.23 3.48
C PHE A 137 4.55 13.83 2.97
N ILE A 138 3.93 13.39 1.86
CA ILE A 138 4.21 12.09 1.26
C ILE A 138 5.62 12.00 0.71
N ALA A 139 6.16 13.07 0.12
CA ALA A 139 7.55 13.12 -0.34
C ALA A 139 8.54 12.87 0.80
N ASP A 140 8.29 13.43 1.98
CA ASP A 140 9.12 13.20 3.17
C ASP A 140 8.98 11.74 3.67
N ARG A 141 7.77 11.20 3.71
CA ARG A 141 7.53 9.79 4.08
C ARG A 141 8.21 8.81 3.11
N VAL A 142 8.12 9.06 1.82
CA VAL A 142 8.80 8.25 0.78
C VAL A 142 10.31 8.30 0.97
N ARG A 143 10.86 9.48 1.26
CA ARG A 143 12.30 9.63 1.54
C ARG A 143 12.74 8.84 2.78
N GLU A 144 11.96 8.87 3.85
CA GLU A 144 12.21 8.05 5.04
C GLU A 144 12.21 6.56 4.72
N ILE A 145 11.22 6.08 3.96
CA ILE A 145 11.11 4.67 3.52
C ILE A 145 12.32 4.28 2.66
N ASP A 146 12.73 5.12 1.71
CA ASP A 146 13.87 4.87 0.83
C ASP A 146 15.18 4.80 1.63
N LEU A 147 15.35 5.64 2.66
CA LEU A 147 16.49 5.58 3.59
C LEU A 147 16.49 4.30 4.44
N GLU A 148 15.31 3.91 4.96
CA GLU A 148 15.15 2.66 5.71
C GLU A 148 15.44 1.44 4.82
N LEU A 149 14.97 1.45 3.57
CA LEU A 149 15.24 0.40 2.60
C LEU A 149 16.74 0.25 2.33
N ALA A 150 17.44 1.35 2.07
CA ALA A 150 18.89 1.33 1.83
C ALA A 150 19.68 0.80 3.04
N LYS A 151 19.32 1.21 4.26
CA LYS A 151 19.91 0.70 5.50
C LYS A 151 19.65 -0.80 5.67
N THR A 152 18.42 -1.22 5.44
CA THR A 152 18.01 -2.63 5.60
C THR A 152 18.68 -3.53 4.57
N GLN A 153 18.84 -3.07 3.33
CA GLN A 153 19.57 -3.80 2.28
C GLN A 153 21.06 -4.00 2.66
N ARG A 154 21.72 -2.97 3.19
CA ARG A 154 23.10 -3.09 3.67
C ARG A 154 23.21 -4.08 4.82
N ALA A 155 22.34 -3.94 5.83
CA ALA A 155 22.32 -4.86 6.95
C ALA A 155 22.04 -6.33 6.51
N LEU A 156 21.19 -6.52 5.48
CA LEU A 156 20.95 -7.85 4.91
C LEU A 156 22.21 -8.44 4.27
N LEU A 157 22.94 -7.64 3.49
CA LEU A 157 24.22 -8.09 2.88
C LEU A 157 25.25 -8.45 3.95
N GLU A 158 25.47 -7.57 4.94
CA GLU A 158 26.37 -7.81 6.05
C GLU A 158 25.99 -9.08 6.84
N ALA A 159 24.70 -9.28 7.09
CA ALA A 159 24.21 -10.48 7.76
C ALA A 159 24.43 -11.75 6.93
N GLN A 160 24.28 -11.68 5.60
CA GLN A 160 24.54 -12.79 4.69
C GLN A 160 26.03 -13.13 4.63
N GLU A 161 26.91 -12.15 4.61
CA GLU A 161 28.36 -12.35 4.66
C GLU A 161 28.79 -12.95 6.00
N ALA A 162 28.26 -12.43 7.11
CA ALA A 162 28.54 -12.96 8.45
C ALA A 162 28.07 -14.42 8.63
N ARG A 163 27.01 -14.84 7.91
CA ARG A 163 26.51 -16.22 7.93
C ARG A 163 27.60 -17.22 7.56
N ALA A 164 28.48 -16.92 6.63
CA ALA A 164 29.55 -17.81 6.20
C ALA A 164 30.50 -18.17 7.38
N ALA A 165 30.82 -17.20 8.22
CA ALA A 165 31.62 -17.42 9.42
C ALA A 165 30.92 -18.29 10.46
N VAL A 166 29.59 -18.19 10.57
CA VAL A 166 28.78 -19.02 11.48
C VAL A 166 28.63 -20.46 10.96
N VAL A 167 28.60 -20.63 9.64
CA VAL A 167 28.52 -21.96 9.00
C VAL A 167 29.84 -22.71 9.05
N ALA A 168 30.98 -22.04 8.93
CA ALA A 168 32.31 -22.65 8.83
C ALA A 168 32.60 -23.69 9.94
N PRO A 169 32.30 -23.46 11.23
CA PRO A 169 32.50 -24.47 12.28
C PRO A 169 31.62 -25.72 12.15
N LEU A 170 30.48 -25.61 11.44
CA LEU A 170 29.55 -26.71 11.18
C LEU A 170 29.89 -27.50 9.91
N ASP A 171 30.65 -26.91 8.97
CA ASP A 171 31.02 -27.56 7.71
C ASP A 171 32.28 -28.43 7.83
N VAL A 172 32.35 -29.22 8.89
CA VAL A 172 33.36 -30.23 9.12
C VAL A 172 32.76 -31.63 9.04
N PRO A 173 33.51 -32.68 8.69
CA PRO A 173 32.96 -34.02 8.45
C PRO A 173 32.04 -34.55 9.57
N GLU A 174 32.43 -34.31 10.81
CA GLU A 174 31.70 -34.81 12.00
C GLU A 174 30.35 -34.11 12.23
N LYS A 175 30.24 -32.86 11.81
CA LYS A 175 29.06 -31.99 12.02
C LYS A 175 28.22 -31.79 10.76
N ARG A 176 28.76 -32.06 9.58
CA ARG A 176 28.11 -31.81 8.26
C ARG A 176 26.72 -32.46 8.13
N LYS A 177 26.48 -33.59 8.80
CA LYS A 177 25.15 -34.22 8.82
C LYS A 177 24.08 -33.33 9.42
N PHE A 178 24.41 -32.55 10.46
CA PHE A 178 23.49 -31.61 11.12
C PHE A 178 23.26 -30.38 10.27
N LEU A 179 24.33 -29.82 9.68
CA LEU A 179 24.24 -28.68 8.77
C LEU A 179 23.38 -29.02 7.55
N SER A 180 23.64 -30.13 6.87
CA SER A 180 22.87 -30.56 5.69
C SER A 180 21.42 -30.78 6.02
N TYR A 181 21.14 -31.33 7.20
CA TYR A 181 19.76 -31.53 7.66
C TYR A 181 19.08 -30.19 7.94
N TYR A 182 19.77 -29.29 8.64
CA TYR A 182 19.30 -27.95 8.96
C TYR A 182 18.94 -27.16 7.69
N GLU A 183 19.85 -27.11 6.72
CA GLU A 183 19.64 -26.37 5.47
C GLU A 183 18.46 -26.93 4.64
N ARG A 184 18.35 -28.25 4.56
CA ARG A 184 17.24 -28.90 3.86
C ARG A 184 15.90 -28.58 4.49
N LEU A 185 15.81 -28.62 5.82
CA LEU A 185 14.57 -28.38 6.55
C LEU A 185 14.23 -26.89 6.58
N GLY A 186 15.22 -26.03 6.74
CA GLY A 186 15.06 -24.59 6.80
C GLY A 186 14.40 -23.96 5.55
N ARG A 187 14.41 -24.66 4.42
CA ARG A 187 13.67 -24.28 3.19
C ARG A 187 12.16 -24.48 3.33
N LYS A 188 11.70 -25.38 4.23
CA LYS A 188 10.29 -25.76 4.36
C LYS A 188 9.66 -25.28 5.67
N TYR A 189 10.40 -25.35 6.75
CA TYR A 189 9.91 -25.08 8.10
C TYR A 189 10.86 -24.17 8.87
N TRP A 190 10.29 -23.27 9.64
CA TRP A 190 11.05 -22.36 10.50
C TRP A 190 10.35 -22.22 11.87
N PRO A 191 11.04 -22.14 12.98
CA PRO A 191 12.46 -22.46 13.20
C PRO A 191 12.80 -23.95 12.97
N VAL A 192 14.09 -24.28 12.78
CA VAL A 192 14.56 -25.66 12.49
C VAL A 192 14.97 -26.39 13.77
N VAL A 193 15.68 -25.70 14.66
CA VAL A 193 16.21 -26.22 15.93
C VAL A 193 15.21 -25.91 17.03
N MET A 194 14.85 -26.93 17.79
CA MET A 194 13.91 -26.85 18.89
C MET A 194 14.51 -27.44 20.17
N HIS A 195 14.26 -26.78 21.29
CA HIS A 195 14.77 -27.20 22.58
C HIS A 195 13.66 -27.73 23.47
N LEU A 196 13.86 -28.93 24.03
CA LEU A 196 12.99 -29.53 25.07
C LEU A 196 13.44 -29.06 26.44
N GLU A 197 12.55 -28.53 27.22
CA GLU A 197 12.77 -28.26 28.65
C GLU A 197 12.66 -29.51 29.48
N ALA A 198 13.00 -29.44 30.77
CA ALA A 198 12.87 -30.57 31.68
C ALA A 198 11.39 -30.97 31.83
N GLY A 199 11.08 -32.25 31.55
CA GLY A 199 9.72 -32.75 31.60
C GLY A 199 8.91 -32.67 30.31
N ASP A 200 9.41 -31.97 29.28
CA ASP A 200 8.73 -31.91 27.99
C ASP A 200 8.67 -33.29 27.32
N THR A 201 7.48 -33.64 26.85
CA THR A 201 7.23 -34.87 26.07
C THR A 201 6.73 -34.56 24.66
N CYS A 202 6.46 -33.28 24.37
CA CYS A 202 5.93 -32.83 23.08
C CYS A 202 6.97 -32.00 22.33
N CYS A 203 6.93 -32.04 20.99
CA CYS A 203 7.77 -31.21 20.15
C CYS A 203 7.34 -29.73 20.27
N PRO A 204 8.23 -28.78 20.66
CA PRO A 204 7.85 -27.38 20.80
C PRO A 204 7.41 -26.69 19.49
N GLY A 205 7.74 -27.32 18.35
CA GLY A 205 7.43 -26.74 17.02
C GLY A 205 6.10 -27.16 16.42
N CYS A 206 5.56 -28.35 16.79
CA CYS A 206 4.28 -28.84 16.26
C CYS A 206 3.35 -29.37 17.34
N HIS A 207 3.79 -29.37 18.60
CA HIS A 207 3.06 -29.80 19.80
C HIS A 207 2.61 -31.26 19.81
N MET A 208 3.12 -32.08 18.88
CA MET A 208 2.87 -33.53 18.87
C MET A 208 3.76 -34.26 19.88
N THR A 209 3.22 -35.26 20.53
CA THR A 209 3.98 -36.08 21.48
C THR A 209 5.11 -36.83 20.79
N LEU A 210 6.30 -36.76 21.35
CA LEU A 210 7.48 -37.46 20.86
C LEU A 210 7.55 -38.87 21.44
N PRO A 211 7.96 -39.87 20.63
CA PRO A 211 8.20 -41.19 21.13
C PRO A 211 9.28 -41.21 22.24
N PRO A 212 9.17 -42.06 23.24
CA PRO A 212 10.17 -42.16 24.34
C PRO A 212 11.60 -42.38 23.82
N SER A 213 11.77 -43.12 22.73
CA SER A 213 13.07 -43.34 22.09
C SER A 213 13.72 -42.03 21.61
N LYS A 214 12.92 -41.12 21.05
CA LYS A 214 13.39 -39.78 20.58
C LYS A 214 13.79 -38.90 21.76
N LEU A 215 13.02 -38.94 22.83
CA LEU A 215 13.33 -38.18 24.06
C LEU A 215 14.65 -38.70 24.69
N GLN A 216 14.87 -40.01 24.72
CA GLN A 216 16.12 -40.61 25.19
C GLN A 216 17.31 -40.26 24.28
N GLU A 217 17.14 -40.30 22.97
CA GLU A 217 18.19 -39.86 22.00
C GLU A 217 18.51 -38.37 22.13
N ALA A 218 17.52 -37.50 22.31
CA ALA A 218 17.73 -36.09 22.56
C ALA A 218 18.50 -35.85 23.88
N GLN A 219 18.14 -36.61 24.94
CA GLN A 219 18.87 -36.59 26.20
C GLN A 219 20.31 -37.08 26.05
N ARG A 220 20.53 -38.16 25.31
CA ARG A 220 21.88 -38.70 25.05
C ARG A 220 22.74 -37.68 24.29
N ASN A 221 22.18 -36.99 23.30
CA ASN A 221 22.91 -35.96 22.55
C ASN A 221 23.40 -34.82 23.46
N SER A 222 22.61 -34.42 24.46
CA SER A 222 23.03 -33.39 25.41
C SER A 222 24.23 -33.80 26.31
N LEU A 223 24.46 -35.10 26.44
CA LEU A 223 25.63 -35.64 27.13
C LEU A 223 26.85 -35.83 26.21
N LEU A 224 26.65 -35.86 24.89
CA LEU A 224 27.68 -36.10 23.86
C LEU A 224 28.07 -34.83 23.10
N GLU A 225 27.75 -33.67 23.60
CA GLU A 225 27.99 -32.38 22.90
C GLU A 225 29.48 -32.16 22.54
N ASP A 226 30.40 -32.73 23.32
CA ASP A 226 31.83 -32.64 23.09
C ASP A 226 32.35 -33.62 22.01
N ASP A 227 31.53 -34.61 21.62
CA ASP A 227 31.86 -35.62 20.60
C ASP A 227 30.76 -35.71 19.53
N PRO A 228 30.73 -34.77 18.55
CA PRO A 228 29.70 -34.72 17.50
C PRO A 228 29.62 -35.97 16.63
N SER A 229 30.71 -36.74 16.55
CA SER A 229 30.75 -37.99 15.77
C SER A 229 29.78 -39.04 16.30
N LYS A 230 29.59 -39.08 17.60
CA LYS A 230 28.69 -40.01 18.31
C LYS A 230 27.26 -39.51 18.44
N MET A 231 27.00 -38.21 18.21
CA MET A 231 25.66 -37.65 18.25
C MET A 231 24.82 -38.13 17.07
N LYS A 232 23.54 -38.40 17.32
CA LYS A 232 22.57 -38.72 16.27
C LYS A 232 21.74 -37.48 15.87
N THR A 233 21.32 -37.41 14.61
CA THR A 233 20.34 -36.43 14.19
C THR A 233 18.95 -36.84 14.70
N VAL A 234 18.51 -36.19 15.78
CA VAL A 234 17.18 -36.40 16.37
C VAL A 234 16.21 -35.41 15.80
N ALA A 235 15.20 -35.90 15.09
CA ALA A 235 14.17 -35.08 14.47
C ALA A 235 12.77 -35.55 14.88
N CYS A 236 11.83 -34.62 14.98
CA CYS A 236 10.43 -34.93 15.22
C CYS A 236 9.84 -35.69 14.02
N ASP A 237 9.16 -36.82 14.26
CA ASP A 237 8.60 -37.65 13.19
C ASP A 237 7.44 -36.96 12.45
N TYR A 238 6.78 -35.97 13.05
CA TYR A 238 5.66 -35.23 12.45
C TYR A 238 6.09 -34.03 11.65
N CYS A 239 6.96 -33.18 12.18
CA CYS A 239 7.34 -31.92 11.51
C CYS A 239 8.79 -31.88 11.00
N GLY A 240 9.60 -32.89 11.36
CA GLY A 240 11.00 -33.02 10.95
C GLY A 240 11.97 -32.07 11.65
N ARG A 241 11.52 -31.17 12.55
CA ARG A 241 12.42 -30.23 13.24
C ARG A 241 13.44 -30.97 14.11
N LEU A 242 14.66 -30.46 14.13
CA LEU A 242 15.71 -30.96 15.03
C LEU A 242 15.31 -30.68 16.48
N VAL A 243 15.43 -31.69 17.29
CA VAL A 243 15.04 -31.62 18.70
C VAL A 243 16.25 -31.95 19.58
N PHE A 244 16.59 -31.02 20.46
CA PHE A 244 17.65 -31.16 21.44
C PHE A 244 17.08 -30.96 22.86
N LYS A 245 17.65 -31.61 23.84
CA LYS A 245 17.30 -31.33 25.23
C LYS A 245 18.21 -30.24 25.78
N LYS A 246 17.62 -29.23 26.43
CA LYS A 246 18.37 -28.16 27.07
C LYS A 246 19.13 -28.73 28.26
N LYS A 247 20.39 -28.39 28.42
CA LYS A 247 21.14 -28.67 29.66
C LYS A 247 20.51 -27.90 30.81
N SER A 248 20.20 -28.61 31.91
CA SER A 248 19.78 -28.00 33.17
C SER A 248 20.93 -27.25 33.80
#